data_469965975e417551fd390c86eadf106c
#
_entry.id   469965975e417551fd390c86eadf106c
#
_cell.length_a   1.000
_cell.length_b   1.000
_cell.length_c   1.000
_cell.angle_alpha   90.00
_cell.angle_beta   90.00
_cell.angle_gamma   90.00
#
_symmetry.space_group_name_H-M   'P 1'
#
loop_
_entity.id
_entity.type
_entity.pdbx_description
1 polymer ?
#
loop_
_entity_poly.entity_id
_entity_poly.type
_entity_poly.pdbx_seq_one_letter_code
_entity_poly.pdbx_strand_id
1 'polypeptide(L)'
;MVQINSIDFQNIDPKILAAASALKEGKIVLIQTQTLWSLICLLDDEKSIERLLSFKRDNFHFNYECLVDSIELFKHYVPDLSPRVETLLSFHSRPLSILLASDHLPEHIGDLSSKIAFRMDNSVGISTIIQLVNQGLWATSAFIGDEIKGNAFDLIDESAKALADEIVELKNSKNITGEEAVLVELDEEDNLEFLRE
;
A
#
# COMPACT_ATOMS: atom_id res chain seq x y z
N MET A 1 0.24 26.13 4.37
CA MET A 1 1.47 25.94 3.56
C MET A 1 2.18 24.75 4.18
N VAL A 2 1.82 23.55 3.72
CA VAL A 2 2.44 22.29 4.19
C VAL A 2 3.82 22.25 3.56
N GLN A 3 4.87 22.18 4.39
CA GLN A 3 6.23 21.98 3.91
C GLN A 3 6.28 20.61 3.22
N ILE A 4 6.42 20.62 1.89
CA ILE A 4 6.92 19.46 1.17
C ILE A 4 8.32 19.24 1.71
N ASN A 5 8.46 18.22 2.58
CA ASN A 5 9.78 17.80 3.04
C ASN A 5 10.54 17.34 1.79
N SER A 6 11.42 18.19 1.29
CA SER A 6 12.35 17.81 0.23
C SER A 6 13.12 16.59 0.71
N ILE A 7 12.96 15.47 -0.02
CA ILE A 7 13.76 14.27 0.23
C ILE A 7 15.23 14.71 0.22
N ASP A 8 15.93 14.48 1.32
CA ASP A 8 17.38 14.58 1.31
C ASP A 8 17.97 13.35 0.60
N PHE A 9 18.08 13.46 -0.72
CA PHE A 9 18.60 12.39 -1.57
C PHE A 9 20.01 11.91 -1.18
N GLN A 10 20.75 12.68 -0.35
CA GLN A 10 22.09 12.29 0.09
C GLN A 10 22.07 11.28 1.25
N ASN A 11 20.93 11.12 1.93
CA ASN A 11 20.78 10.26 3.09
C ASN A 11 19.74 9.14 2.93
N ILE A 12 19.31 8.84 1.69
CA ILE A 12 18.39 7.72 1.44
C ILE A 12 19.14 6.39 1.61
N ASP A 13 18.51 5.44 2.32
CA ASP A 13 19.03 4.07 2.43
C ASP A 13 19.19 3.47 1.02
N PRO A 14 20.39 2.97 0.65
CA PRO A 14 20.62 2.35 -0.65
C PRO A 14 19.62 1.24 -1.00
N LYS A 15 19.06 0.56 -0.01
CA LYS A 15 18.04 -0.47 -0.21
C LYS A 15 16.72 0.11 -0.70
N ILE A 16 16.35 1.32 -0.26
CA ILE A 16 15.16 2.04 -0.75
C ILE A 16 15.36 2.44 -2.22
N LEU A 17 16.55 2.91 -2.59
CA LEU A 17 16.89 3.21 -3.99
C LEU A 17 16.84 1.95 -4.86
N ALA A 18 17.38 0.83 -4.37
CA ALA A 18 17.33 -0.45 -5.07
C ALA A 18 15.88 -0.93 -5.26
N ALA A 19 15.03 -0.83 -4.21
CA ALA A 19 13.60 -1.14 -4.31
C ALA A 19 12.89 -0.30 -5.36
N ALA A 20 13.10 1.03 -5.36
CA ALA A 20 12.50 1.92 -6.35
C ALA A 20 12.98 1.62 -7.79
N SER A 21 14.26 1.25 -7.97
CA SER A 21 14.78 0.80 -9.26
C SER A 21 14.15 -0.51 -9.71
N ALA A 22 14.07 -1.49 -8.82
CA ALA A 22 13.44 -2.78 -9.10
C ALA A 22 11.98 -2.62 -9.54
N LEU A 23 11.20 -1.78 -8.83
CA LEU A 23 9.82 -1.46 -9.22
C LEU A 23 9.73 -0.85 -10.61
N LYS A 24 10.61 0.10 -10.97
CA LYS A 24 10.67 0.70 -12.32
C LYS A 24 11.08 -0.29 -13.41
N GLU A 25 11.72 -1.39 -13.04
CA GLU A 25 12.06 -2.50 -13.94
C GLU A 25 10.93 -3.54 -14.08
N GLY A 26 9.76 -3.29 -13.48
CA GLY A 26 8.62 -4.20 -13.51
C GLY A 26 8.79 -5.42 -12.59
N LYS A 27 9.49 -5.24 -11.47
CA LYS A 27 9.72 -6.28 -10.47
C LYS A 27 8.74 -6.14 -9.29
N ILE A 28 8.45 -7.26 -8.66
CA ILE A 28 7.73 -7.33 -7.38
C ILE A 28 8.73 -7.26 -6.24
N VAL A 29 8.50 -6.34 -5.30
CA VAL A 29 9.34 -6.14 -4.14
C VAL A 29 8.61 -6.60 -2.87
N LEU A 30 9.28 -7.42 -2.06
CA LEU A 30 8.85 -7.77 -0.70
C LEU A 30 9.51 -6.82 0.29
N ILE A 31 8.69 -6.03 0.99
CA ILE A 31 9.14 -4.99 1.91
C ILE A 31 8.19 -4.83 3.09
N GLN A 32 8.70 -4.35 4.21
CA GLN A 32 7.87 -4.00 5.36
C GLN A 32 7.20 -2.64 5.15
N THR A 33 5.86 -2.64 5.15
CA THR A 33 5.03 -1.42 5.12
C THR A 33 4.77 -0.90 6.55
N GLN A 34 3.94 0.13 6.70
CA GLN A 34 3.50 0.59 8.02
C GLN A 34 2.80 -0.53 8.82
N THR A 35 2.14 -1.46 8.16
CA THR A 35 1.40 -2.57 8.76
C THR A 35 2.25 -3.84 8.85
N LEU A 36 2.34 -4.56 7.75
CA LEU A 36 2.92 -5.89 7.64
C LEU A 36 3.97 -5.95 6.54
N TRP A 37 4.69 -7.05 6.48
CA TRP A 37 5.42 -7.41 5.27
C TRP A 37 4.46 -7.55 4.10
N SER A 38 4.75 -6.86 3.01
CA SER A 38 3.89 -6.80 1.84
C SER A 38 4.68 -6.99 0.55
N LEU A 39 4.04 -7.63 -0.41
CA LEU A 39 4.47 -7.64 -1.80
C LEU A 39 3.91 -6.39 -2.46
N ILE A 40 4.76 -5.62 -3.13
CA ILE A 40 4.38 -4.38 -3.81
C ILE A 40 4.84 -4.38 -5.26
N CYS A 41 4.08 -3.70 -6.13
CA CYS A 41 4.48 -3.36 -7.50
C CYS A 41 3.92 -1.98 -7.88
N LEU A 42 4.28 -1.46 -9.06
CA LEU A 42 3.74 -0.20 -9.57
C LEU A 42 2.29 -0.37 -10.00
N LEU A 43 1.47 0.69 -9.86
CA LEU A 43 0.07 0.70 -10.29
C LEU A 43 -0.10 0.61 -11.82
N ASP A 44 0.88 1.04 -12.60
CA ASP A 44 0.87 0.99 -14.05
C ASP A 44 1.51 -0.27 -14.64
N ASP A 45 1.99 -1.19 -13.80
CA ASP A 45 2.58 -2.47 -14.23
C ASP A 45 1.57 -3.62 -14.17
N GLU A 46 0.75 -3.73 -15.21
CA GLU A 46 -0.28 -4.75 -15.36
C GLU A 46 0.27 -6.18 -15.14
N LYS A 47 1.47 -6.48 -15.67
CA LYS A 47 2.06 -7.82 -15.56
C LYS A 47 2.40 -8.20 -14.13
N SER A 48 2.97 -7.26 -13.37
CA SER A 48 3.28 -7.49 -11.96
C SER A 48 2.02 -7.57 -11.13
N ILE A 49 0.98 -6.79 -11.47
CA ILE A 49 -0.34 -6.88 -10.82
C ILE A 49 -0.96 -8.25 -11.06
N GLU A 50 -0.98 -8.77 -12.30
CA GLU A 50 -1.47 -10.12 -12.60
C GLU A 50 -0.72 -11.20 -11.80
N ARG A 51 0.60 -11.06 -11.65
CA ARG A 51 1.40 -11.97 -10.82
C ARG A 51 0.97 -11.90 -9.35
N LEU A 52 0.77 -10.70 -8.79
CA LEU A 52 0.28 -10.53 -7.42
C LEU A 52 -1.13 -11.11 -7.24
N LEU A 53 -2.04 -10.88 -8.18
CA LEU A 53 -3.39 -11.44 -8.15
C LEU A 53 -3.41 -12.97 -8.18
N SER A 54 -2.40 -13.59 -8.79
CA SER A 54 -2.25 -15.05 -8.77
C SER A 54 -1.89 -15.60 -7.39
N PHE A 55 -1.31 -14.79 -6.52
CA PHE A 55 -0.90 -15.16 -5.18
C PHE A 55 -2.07 -15.28 -4.20
N LYS A 56 -3.03 -14.34 -4.27
CA LYS A 56 -4.25 -14.36 -3.45
C LYS A 56 -5.47 -14.09 -4.33
N ARG A 57 -6.23 -15.13 -4.68
CA ARG A 57 -7.38 -15.00 -5.59
C ARG A 57 -8.69 -14.69 -4.90
N ASP A 58 -8.83 -15.08 -3.63
CA ASP A 58 -10.06 -14.93 -2.88
C ASP A 58 -10.08 -13.64 -2.04
N ASN A 59 -11.26 -13.08 -1.76
CA ASN A 59 -11.45 -11.90 -0.90
C ASN A 59 -10.65 -10.67 -1.34
N PHE A 60 -10.76 -10.29 -2.61
CA PHE A 60 -10.02 -9.19 -3.24
C PHE A 60 -9.94 -7.92 -2.39
N HIS A 61 -11.07 -7.40 -1.89
CA HIS A 61 -11.13 -6.17 -1.11
C HIS A 61 -10.37 -6.21 0.21
N PHE A 62 -10.17 -7.40 0.76
CA PHE A 62 -9.44 -7.59 2.01
C PHE A 62 -7.95 -7.84 1.79
N ASN A 63 -7.55 -8.18 0.57
CA ASN A 63 -6.20 -8.64 0.27
C ASN A 63 -5.36 -7.63 -0.49
N TYR A 64 -5.97 -6.68 -1.20
CA TYR A 64 -5.25 -5.74 -2.07
C TYR A 64 -5.59 -4.31 -1.74
N GLU A 65 -4.59 -3.44 -1.81
CA GLU A 65 -4.75 -2.02 -1.54
C GLU A 65 -3.82 -1.17 -2.41
N CYS A 66 -4.24 0.05 -2.68
CA CYS A 66 -3.42 1.10 -3.26
C CYS A 66 -2.76 1.89 -2.13
N LEU A 67 -1.42 1.87 -2.07
CA LEU A 67 -0.64 2.66 -1.12
C LEU A 67 -0.30 4.01 -1.71
N VAL A 68 -0.56 5.06 -0.93
CA VAL A 68 -0.18 6.45 -1.23
C VAL A 68 0.58 7.04 -0.03
N ASP A 69 1.33 8.12 -0.23
CA ASP A 69 2.14 8.77 0.83
C ASP A 69 1.57 10.10 1.31
N SER A 70 0.55 10.62 0.62
CA SER A 70 0.03 11.96 0.88
C SER A 70 -1.44 12.09 0.48
N ILE A 71 -2.12 13.08 1.04
CA ILE A 71 -3.49 13.45 0.65
C ILE A 71 -3.52 13.94 -0.81
N GLU A 72 -2.48 14.61 -1.27
CA GLU A 72 -2.34 15.07 -2.65
C GLU A 72 -2.34 13.90 -3.63
N LEU A 73 -1.55 12.87 -3.36
CA LEU A 73 -1.52 11.67 -4.19
C LEU A 73 -2.82 10.87 -4.06
N PHE A 74 -3.42 10.83 -2.87
CA PHE A 74 -4.73 10.22 -2.67
C PHE A 74 -5.79 10.87 -3.57
N LYS A 75 -5.87 12.22 -3.58
CA LYS A 75 -6.78 13.00 -4.43
C LYS A 75 -6.49 12.86 -5.93
N HIS A 76 -5.27 12.51 -6.30
CA HIS A 76 -4.96 12.21 -7.70
C HIS A 76 -5.78 11.00 -8.20
N TYR A 77 -5.94 9.97 -7.36
CA TYR A 77 -6.71 8.78 -7.69
C TYR A 77 -8.20 8.88 -7.33
N VAL A 78 -8.54 9.69 -6.33
CA VAL A 78 -9.91 9.91 -5.84
C VAL A 78 -10.17 11.41 -5.73
N PRO A 79 -10.42 12.13 -6.86
CA PRO A 79 -10.55 13.59 -6.85
C PRO A 79 -11.70 14.10 -5.98
N ASP A 80 -12.79 13.36 -5.92
CA ASP A 80 -13.98 13.71 -5.13
C ASP A 80 -13.91 13.18 -3.69
N LEU A 81 -12.69 13.08 -3.14
CA LEU A 81 -12.49 12.66 -1.75
C LEU A 81 -13.25 13.57 -0.79
N SER A 82 -14.16 12.98 0.00
CA SER A 82 -15.00 13.77 0.90
C SER A 82 -14.16 14.44 2.01
N PRO A 83 -14.51 15.66 2.47
CA PRO A 83 -13.82 16.32 3.58
C PRO A 83 -13.79 15.49 4.87
N ARG A 84 -14.77 14.62 5.06
CA ARG A 84 -14.81 13.69 6.19
C ARG A 84 -13.71 12.66 6.10
N VAL A 85 -13.50 12.07 4.92
CA VAL A 85 -12.39 11.11 4.68
C VAL A 85 -11.04 11.79 4.84
N GLU A 86 -10.86 13.02 4.30
CA GLU A 86 -9.63 13.79 4.50
C GLU A 86 -9.33 14.02 5.99
N THR A 87 -10.35 14.38 6.76
CA THR A 87 -10.23 14.58 8.20
C THR A 87 -9.84 13.28 8.88
N LEU A 88 -10.51 12.17 8.53
CA LEU A 88 -10.24 10.86 9.08
C LEU A 88 -8.78 10.44 8.80
N LEU A 89 -8.32 10.52 7.56
CA LEU A 89 -6.95 10.19 7.16
C LEU A 89 -5.91 11.07 7.85
N SER A 90 -6.23 12.35 8.12
CA SER A 90 -5.32 13.30 8.75
C SER A 90 -5.14 13.07 10.26
N PHE A 91 -6.15 12.52 10.94
CA PHE A 91 -6.18 12.42 12.40
C PHE A 91 -6.24 10.99 12.93
N HIS A 92 -6.40 10.00 12.06
CA HIS A 92 -6.45 8.60 12.50
C HIS A 92 -5.06 8.13 12.95
N SER A 93 -4.99 7.53 14.14
CA SER A 93 -3.72 7.13 14.76
C SER A 93 -3.25 5.72 14.36
N ARG A 94 -4.19 4.85 13.94
CA ARG A 94 -3.91 3.49 13.46
C ARG A 94 -3.85 3.48 11.92
N PRO A 95 -3.13 2.56 11.30
CA PRO A 95 -3.23 2.38 9.86
C PRO A 95 -4.67 2.15 9.42
N LEU A 96 -5.11 2.89 8.42
CA LEU A 96 -6.49 2.90 7.95
C LEU A 96 -6.53 2.72 6.44
N SER A 97 -7.24 1.69 6.00
CA SER A 97 -7.60 1.46 4.60
C SER A 97 -9.07 1.83 4.40
N ILE A 98 -9.37 2.58 3.36
CA ILE A 98 -10.71 3.01 3.02
C ILE A 98 -11.08 2.47 1.66
N LEU A 99 -12.23 1.77 1.58
CA LEU A 99 -12.76 1.22 0.34
C LEU A 99 -13.53 2.31 -0.42
N LEU A 100 -13.02 2.72 -1.58
CA LEU A 100 -13.56 3.82 -2.38
C LEU A 100 -13.66 3.42 -3.85
N ALA A 101 -14.67 3.96 -4.53
CA ALA A 101 -14.70 3.97 -5.99
C ALA A 101 -13.57 4.86 -6.52
N SER A 102 -12.93 4.47 -7.61
CA SER A 102 -11.90 5.27 -8.25
C SER A 102 -11.93 5.13 -9.76
N ASP A 103 -12.28 6.24 -10.43
CA ASP A 103 -12.31 6.34 -11.88
C ASP A 103 -10.96 6.78 -12.46
N HIS A 104 -9.97 7.05 -11.61
CA HIS A 104 -8.65 7.56 -11.99
C HIS A 104 -7.49 6.57 -11.77
N LEU A 105 -7.82 5.34 -11.38
CA LEU A 105 -6.87 4.24 -11.42
C LEU A 105 -6.68 3.74 -12.86
N PRO A 106 -5.52 3.12 -13.17
CA PRO A 106 -5.34 2.43 -14.44
C PRO A 106 -6.49 1.45 -14.71
N GLU A 107 -6.93 1.36 -15.99
CA GLU A 107 -8.09 0.57 -16.41
C GLU A 107 -8.01 -0.89 -15.93
N HIS A 108 -6.84 -1.52 -16.03
CA HIS A 108 -6.61 -2.88 -15.58
C HIS A 108 -6.81 -3.11 -14.06
N ILE A 109 -6.78 -2.04 -13.24
CA ILE A 109 -7.16 -2.12 -11.82
C ILE A 109 -8.65 -1.85 -11.66
N GLY A 110 -9.20 -0.85 -12.37
CA GLY A 110 -10.62 -0.54 -12.36
C GLY A 110 -11.49 -1.73 -12.80
N ASP A 111 -11.02 -2.53 -13.73
CA ASP A 111 -11.68 -3.76 -14.20
C ASP A 111 -11.75 -4.86 -13.14
N LEU A 112 -10.89 -4.82 -12.13
CA LEU A 112 -10.88 -5.83 -11.05
C LEU A 112 -12.05 -5.64 -10.08
N SER A 113 -12.41 -4.39 -9.79
CA SER A 113 -13.48 -4.05 -8.86
C SER A 113 -13.93 -2.60 -9.00
N SER A 114 -15.21 -2.34 -8.75
CA SER A 114 -15.78 -1.00 -8.68
C SER A 114 -15.28 -0.19 -7.47
N LYS A 115 -14.74 -0.84 -6.45
CA LYS A 115 -14.16 -0.20 -5.25
C LYS A 115 -12.81 -0.82 -4.93
N ILE A 116 -11.86 0.02 -4.62
CA ILE A 116 -10.48 -0.34 -4.26
C ILE A 116 -10.18 0.17 -2.86
N ALA A 117 -9.46 -0.61 -2.07
CA ALA A 117 -8.95 -0.16 -0.78
C ALA A 117 -7.75 0.78 -0.99
N PHE A 118 -7.80 1.95 -0.38
CA PHE A 118 -6.70 2.93 -0.38
C PHE A 118 -6.17 3.08 1.04
N ARG A 119 -4.86 3.12 1.18
CA ARG A 119 -4.21 3.40 2.46
C ARG A 119 -3.07 4.41 2.31
N MET A 120 -3.05 5.39 3.21
CA MET A 120 -1.92 6.29 3.33
C MET A 120 -0.84 5.62 4.21
N ASP A 121 0.30 5.29 3.61
CA ASP A 121 1.42 4.64 4.32
C ASP A 121 2.45 5.68 4.74
N ASN A 122 2.57 5.89 6.04
CA ASN A 122 3.47 6.88 6.65
C ASN A 122 4.82 6.28 7.07
N SER A 123 5.13 5.03 6.69
CA SER A 123 6.46 4.48 6.92
C SER A 123 7.48 5.16 6.00
N VAL A 124 8.66 5.46 6.55
CA VAL A 124 9.71 6.17 5.80
C VAL A 124 10.09 5.42 4.52
N GLY A 125 10.14 4.08 4.56
CA GLY A 125 10.50 3.25 3.41
C GLY A 125 9.52 3.42 2.25
N ILE A 126 8.23 3.17 2.50
CA ILE A 126 7.18 3.20 1.48
C ILE A 126 6.97 4.63 0.97
N SER A 127 6.87 5.62 1.87
CA SER A 127 6.71 7.02 1.47
C SER A 127 7.85 7.49 0.56
N THR A 128 9.11 7.15 0.89
CA THR A 128 10.26 7.49 0.04
C THR A 128 10.21 6.78 -1.31
N ILE A 129 9.83 5.49 -1.35
CA ILE A 129 9.68 4.75 -2.61
C ILE A 129 8.62 5.41 -3.49
N ILE A 130 7.43 5.71 -2.94
CA ILE A 130 6.33 6.37 -3.67
C ILE A 130 6.83 7.68 -4.30
N GLN A 131 7.54 8.50 -3.56
CA GLN A 131 8.11 9.76 -4.06
C GLN A 131 9.16 9.52 -5.17
N LEU A 132 10.00 8.48 -5.04
CA LEU A 132 11.01 8.14 -6.05
C LEU A 132 10.40 7.60 -7.35
N VAL A 133 9.30 6.86 -7.26
CA VAL A 133 8.59 6.32 -8.44
C VAL A 133 7.52 7.27 -8.97
N ASN A 134 7.14 8.28 -8.18
CA ASN A 134 6.15 9.32 -8.49
C ASN A 134 4.75 8.77 -8.82
N GLN A 135 4.35 7.70 -8.14
CA GLN A 135 3.01 7.12 -8.23
C GLN A 135 2.72 6.23 -7.01
N GLY A 136 1.44 5.87 -6.83
CA GLY A 136 1.03 4.90 -5.81
C GLY A 136 1.54 3.49 -6.11
N LEU A 137 1.45 2.62 -5.11
CA LEU A 137 1.88 1.24 -5.21
C LEU A 137 0.68 0.30 -5.03
N TRP A 138 0.63 -0.76 -5.82
CA TRP A 138 -0.27 -1.88 -5.59
C TRP A 138 0.35 -2.83 -4.58
N ALA A 139 -0.38 -3.20 -3.55
CA ALA A 139 0.15 -3.97 -2.43
C ALA A 139 -0.77 -5.10 -2.00
N THR A 140 -0.16 -6.18 -1.50
CA THR A 140 -0.83 -7.25 -0.75
C THR A 140 0.06 -7.72 0.38
N SER A 141 -0.56 -8.14 1.52
CA SER A 141 0.22 -8.69 2.62
C SER A 141 0.92 -9.99 2.20
N ALA A 142 2.13 -10.22 2.71
CA ALA A 142 2.94 -11.41 2.41
C ALA A 142 2.54 -12.64 3.24
N PHE A 143 1.40 -12.59 3.91
CA PHE A 143 0.86 -13.67 4.73
C PHE A 143 -0.40 -14.25 4.07
N ILE A 144 -0.55 -15.58 4.08
CA ILE A 144 -1.72 -16.29 3.59
C ILE A 144 -2.54 -16.78 4.78
N GLY A 145 -3.87 -16.64 4.67
CA GLY A 145 -4.83 -17.03 5.70
C GLY A 145 -5.24 -15.90 6.64
N ASP A 146 -6.24 -16.19 7.48
CA ASP A 146 -6.92 -15.19 8.30
C ASP A 146 -6.19 -14.91 9.63
N GLU A 147 -5.21 -15.74 10.01
CA GLU A 147 -4.43 -15.54 11.22
C GLU A 147 -3.02 -15.04 10.91
N ILE A 148 -2.81 -13.74 11.08
CA ILE A 148 -1.47 -13.17 11.06
C ILE A 148 -0.80 -13.43 12.40
N LYS A 149 0.19 -14.32 12.41
CA LYS A 149 0.91 -14.76 13.61
C LYS A 149 2.03 -13.81 14.06
N GLY A 150 2.07 -12.61 13.53
CA GLY A 150 3.10 -11.62 13.80
C GLY A 150 3.76 -11.10 12.53
N ASN A 151 4.70 -10.17 12.69
CA ASN A 151 5.35 -9.45 11.58
C ASN A 151 6.85 -9.79 11.45
N ALA A 152 7.28 -10.96 11.90
CA ALA A 152 8.66 -11.39 11.75
C ALA A 152 8.90 -11.96 10.35
N PHE A 153 10.10 -11.75 9.80
CA PHE A 153 10.45 -12.17 8.44
C PHE A 153 10.34 -13.68 8.20
N ASP A 154 10.67 -14.48 9.20
CA ASP A 154 10.58 -15.94 9.15
C ASP A 154 9.14 -16.48 9.16
N LEU A 155 8.17 -15.65 9.53
CA LEU A 155 6.75 -15.99 9.46
C LEU A 155 6.11 -15.71 8.09
N ILE A 156 6.82 -15.03 7.19
CA ILE A 156 6.34 -14.76 5.83
C ILE A 156 6.18 -16.08 5.07
N ASP A 157 5.07 -16.19 4.36
CA ASP A 157 4.80 -17.35 3.53
C ASP A 157 5.90 -17.56 2.47
N GLU A 158 6.36 -18.81 2.33
CA GLU A 158 7.42 -19.15 1.37
C GLU A 158 7.00 -18.85 -0.08
N SER A 159 5.71 -18.94 -0.40
CA SER A 159 5.21 -18.58 -1.72
C SER A 159 5.30 -17.07 -1.98
N ALA A 160 5.12 -16.22 -0.94
CA ALA A 160 5.35 -14.79 -1.05
C ALA A 160 6.83 -14.46 -1.29
N LYS A 161 7.74 -15.13 -0.56
CA LYS A 161 9.18 -14.97 -0.77
C LYS A 161 9.60 -15.42 -2.17
N ALA A 162 9.01 -16.51 -2.67
CA ALA A 162 9.29 -17.04 -4.01
C ALA A 162 8.72 -16.16 -5.15
N LEU A 163 7.64 -15.40 -4.88
CA LEU A 163 7.04 -14.48 -5.85
C LEU A 163 7.81 -13.16 -5.96
N ALA A 164 8.48 -12.75 -4.89
CA ALA A 164 9.26 -11.52 -4.87
C ALA A 164 10.52 -11.64 -5.75
N ASP A 165 10.73 -10.63 -6.60
CA ASP A 165 11.96 -10.51 -7.38
C ASP A 165 13.09 -9.82 -6.58
N GLU A 166 12.72 -9.03 -5.56
CA GLU A 166 13.62 -8.35 -4.64
C GLU A 166 13.05 -8.38 -3.21
N ILE A 167 13.91 -8.56 -2.21
CA ILE A 167 13.52 -8.55 -0.79
C ILE A 167 14.29 -7.43 -0.08
N VAL A 168 13.56 -6.51 0.54
CA VAL A 168 14.12 -5.31 1.16
C VAL A 168 13.84 -5.27 2.65
N GLU A 169 14.87 -5.57 3.45
CA GLU A 169 14.85 -5.42 4.90
C GLU A 169 15.45 -4.08 5.31
N LEU A 170 14.65 -3.18 5.86
CA LEU A 170 15.08 -1.90 6.39
C LEU A 170 15.43 -2.03 7.88
N LYS A 171 16.66 -1.65 8.27
CA LYS A 171 17.17 -1.85 9.64
C LYS A 171 16.49 -0.99 10.72
N ASN A 172 15.85 0.11 10.35
CA ASN A 172 15.25 1.07 11.28
C ASN A 172 13.90 1.58 10.76
N SER A 173 12.95 0.68 10.58
CA SER A 173 11.62 1.05 10.13
C SER A 173 10.84 1.71 11.27
N LYS A 174 10.80 3.04 11.28
CA LYS A 174 9.93 3.79 12.21
C LYS A 174 8.48 3.73 11.73
N ASN A 175 7.55 3.80 12.67
CA ASN A 175 6.11 3.80 12.45
C ASN A 175 5.53 2.49 11.87
N ILE A 176 6.14 1.35 12.17
CA ILE A 176 5.57 0.04 11.83
C ILE A 176 4.76 -0.47 13.01
N THR A 177 3.49 -0.80 12.78
CA THR A 177 2.59 -1.33 13.80
C THR A 177 2.70 -2.84 13.96
N GLY A 178 2.97 -3.55 12.87
CA GLY A 178 2.96 -5.02 12.84
C GLY A 178 1.55 -5.63 12.88
N GLU A 179 0.53 -4.81 12.68
CA GLU A 179 -0.88 -5.18 12.68
C GLU A 179 -1.52 -4.80 11.34
N GLU A 180 -2.59 -5.48 10.96
CA GLU A 180 -3.37 -5.09 9.80
C GLU A 180 -3.99 -3.70 9.96
N ALA A 181 -4.20 -3.02 8.85
CA ALA A 181 -4.94 -1.77 8.85
C ALA A 181 -6.41 -2.04 9.17
N VAL A 182 -7.03 -1.11 9.88
CA VAL A 182 -8.49 -1.04 9.95
C VAL A 182 -9.02 -0.82 8.53
N LEU A 183 -10.02 -1.61 8.12
CA LEU A 183 -10.67 -1.43 6.81
C LEU A 183 -12.08 -0.90 7.01
N VAL A 184 -12.35 0.22 6.39
CA VAL A 184 -13.67 0.86 6.43
C VAL A 184 -14.21 1.12 5.03
N GLU A 185 -15.53 1.21 4.95
CA GLU A 185 -16.26 1.69 3.79
C GLU A 185 -17.18 2.83 4.23
N LEU A 186 -17.52 3.74 3.34
CA LEU A 186 -18.57 4.72 3.58
C LEU A 186 -19.87 4.26 2.90
N ASP A 187 -20.97 4.32 3.68
CA ASP A 187 -22.30 4.12 3.12
C ASP A 187 -22.79 5.36 2.33
N GLU A 188 -24.00 5.30 1.76
CA GLU A 188 -24.60 6.39 0.98
C GLU A 188 -24.87 7.66 1.81
N GLU A 189 -24.85 7.56 3.15
CA GLU A 189 -25.04 8.67 4.09
C GLU A 189 -23.71 9.16 4.69
N ASP A 190 -22.56 8.73 4.12
CA ASP A 190 -21.21 9.00 4.63
C ASP A 190 -20.95 8.43 6.05
N ASN A 191 -21.68 7.42 6.51
CA ASN A 191 -21.34 6.73 7.75
C ASN A 191 -20.24 5.69 7.50
N LEU A 192 -19.39 5.50 8.51
CA LEU A 192 -18.32 4.50 8.46
C LEU A 192 -18.87 3.11 8.81
N GLU A 193 -18.71 2.18 7.90
CA GLU A 193 -18.89 0.75 8.13
C GLU A 193 -17.51 0.09 8.30
N PHE A 194 -17.30 -0.59 9.42
CA PHE A 194 -16.06 -1.30 9.69
C PHE A 194 -16.13 -2.70 9.11
N LEU A 195 -15.30 -2.97 8.11
CA LEU A 195 -15.19 -4.29 7.45
C LEU A 195 -14.11 -5.16 8.10
N ARG A 196 -13.08 -4.52 8.70
CA ARG A 196 -12.02 -5.15 9.50
C ARG A 196 -11.54 -4.15 10.56
N GLU A 197 -11.47 -4.57 11.85
CA GLU A 197 -11.00 -3.78 12.99
C GLU A 197 -9.55 -4.08 13.42
#